data_7ff8f08ff54bafb314fb5f539f6251b6
#
_entry.id   7ff8f08ff54bafb314fb5f539f6251b6
#
_cell.length_a   1.000
_cell.length_b   1.000
_cell.length_c   1.000
_cell.angle_alpha   90.00
_cell.angle_beta   90.00
_cell.angle_gamma   90.00
#
_symmetry.space_group_name_H-M   'P 1'
#
loop_
_entity.id
_entity.type
_entity.pdbx_description
1 polymer ?
#
loop_
_entity_poly.entity_id
_entity_poly.type
_entity_poly.pdbx_seq_one_letter_code
_entity_poly.pdbx_strand_id
1 'polypeptide(L)'
;TLKDGAEAEAYQLHVSPDTILIRAASADGFRLAWATVRQLTTKKGVACCDVVDAPAYKWRSMMLDVSGDFRSIGFLKRQVDAMARYKFNRLHLHLTDAAGWRIEIKRYPRLTNLAAWRPYATWQEWTDNGGKYVEEGTPGAYGGYYTQDQLRELVNYAADRGITIVPEIEMPGHSEEVLAAYPELSCSHEPYKDSDMCPGSVATYDFLENVLLEVMDIFPSEYIHVGGDEAVMKSWDNCLLCQRMMKELHTDKAGLQAHLITHFGNFLNAHGRRLVGWDEVIASRLAPNTTVMVWRETELARKAIEHGYDVVLSPGDYCYIDRYQDAPITQPTAMGGYLTLKKMYDYVPGDDLTADERRHITGLQANLWAEYIPSAEQMEYMFWPRAMAIAEIGWNGAEKKDYADFHRRALAECDTVRAMGIHAFDLRHEIGERKESFTPVKHKARGCRVTYNTPLHPKYTAGGEQALVDGVRGGWTYADKRWQGFTGTEGWCLDVTIDMGSIQKLHEVSAVFMQSLGPWIYYPTKYRVSLSEDGKTFTQVYSQDQPQRD
;
A
#
# COMPACT_ATOMS: atom_id res chain seq x y z
N THR A 1 20.28 15.60 -30.26
CA THR A 1 19.35 14.47 -30.24
C THR A 1 20.10 13.16 -30.32
N LEU A 2 19.62 12.13 -29.61
CA LEU A 2 20.13 10.76 -29.76
C LEU A 2 19.75 10.21 -31.16
N LYS A 3 20.42 9.13 -31.61
CA LYS A 3 20.13 8.47 -32.90
C LYS A 3 18.68 7.98 -32.93
N ASP A 4 18.09 7.91 -34.14
CA ASP A 4 16.76 7.31 -34.35
C ASP A 4 16.71 5.90 -33.75
N GLY A 5 15.65 5.63 -32.96
CA GLY A 5 15.44 4.37 -32.22
C GLY A 5 15.84 4.40 -30.73
N ALA A 6 16.38 5.50 -30.21
CA ALA A 6 16.58 5.62 -28.76
C ALA A 6 15.22 5.71 -28.03
N GLU A 7 15.13 5.09 -26.85
CA GLU A 7 13.93 5.21 -26.00
C GLU A 7 13.67 6.66 -25.63
N ALA A 8 12.40 7.06 -25.52
CA ALA A 8 11.99 8.44 -25.32
C ALA A 8 12.62 9.07 -24.06
N GLU A 9 12.82 8.30 -23.01
CA GLU A 9 13.39 8.76 -21.73
C GLU A 9 14.92 8.64 -21.64
N ALA A 10 15.58 8.11 -22.69
CA ALA A 10 17.05 7.98 -22.72
C ALA A 10 17.75 9.32 -22.92
N TYR A 11 18.92 9.48 -22.29
CA TYR A 11 19.74 10.67 -22.42
C TYR A 11 21.24 10.40 -22.34
N GLN A 12 22.01 11.38 -22.80
CA GLN A 12 23.45 11.49 -22.57
C GLN A 12 23.72 12.84 -21.89
N LEU A 13 24.55 12.82 -20.87
CA LEU A 13 24.99 13.99 -20.13
C LEU A 13 26.52 14.02 -20.13
N HIS A 14 27.09 15.14 -20.58
CA HIS A 14 28.52 15.42 -20.48
C HIS A 14 28.73 16.68 -19.66
N VAL A 15 29.52 16.60 -18.62
CA VAL A 15 29.89 17.71 -17.75
C VAL A 15 31.40 17.93 -17.83
N SER A 16 31.80 19.09 -18.31
CA SER A 16 33.18 19.58 -18.33
C SER A 16 33.33 20.81 -17.44
N PRO A 17 34.54 21.36 -17.22
CA PRO A 17 34.71 22.56 -16.40
C PRO A 17 33.88 23.76 -16.88
N ASP A 18 33.62 23.86 -18.17
CA ASP A 18 33.01 25.04 -18.80
C ASP A 18 31.62 24.78 -19.38
N THR A 19 31.19 23.50 -19.45
CA THR A 19 29.98 23.16 -20.21
C THR A 19 29.24 21.99 -19.61
N ILE A 20 27.91 22.09 -19.57
CA ILE A 20 26.99 20.97 -19.34
C ILE A 20 26.25 20.74 -20.65
N LEU A 21 26.48 19.59 -21.29
CA LEU A 21 25.83 19.21 -22.52
C LEU A 21 24.87 18.04 -22.29
N ILE A 22 23.60 18.24 -22.63
CA ILE A 22 22.56 17.22 -22.58
C ILE A 22 22.13 16.87 -24.01
N ARG A 23 22.08 15.56 -24.32
CA ARG A 23 21.46 15.01 -25.52
C ARG A 23 20.37 14.05 -25.11
N ALA A 24 19.16 14.26 -25.59
CA ALA A 24 17.99 13.46 -25.26
C ALA A 24 17.14 13.20 -26.49
N ALA A 25 16.38 12.10 -26.49
CA ALA A 25 15.45 11.75 -27.56
C ALA A 25 14.17 12.59 -27.51
N SER A 26 13.76 13.01 -26.30
CA SER A 26 12.52 13.75 -26.04
C SER A 26 12.70 14.84 -24.98
N ALA A 27 11.65 15.61 -24.75
CA ALA A 27 11.57 16.55 -23.62
C ALA A 27 11.67 15.83 -22.27
N ASP A 28 11.13 14.62 -22.16
CA ASP A 28 11.20 13.83 -20.93
C ASP A 28 12.61 13.33 -20.65
N GLY A 29 13.33 12.83 -21.68
CA GLY A 29 14.74 12.49 -21.55
C GLY A 29 15.60 13.70 -21.13
N PHE A 30 15.27 14.92 -21.61
CA PHE A 30 15.94 16.13 -21.16
C PHE A 30 15.65 16.46 -19.68
N ARG A 31 14.39 16.36 -19.23
CA ARG A 31 14.01 16.58 -17.84
C ARG A 31 14.72 15.60 -16.90
N LEU A 32 14.79 14.32 -17.31
CA LEU A 32 15.47 13.26 -16.55
C LEU A 32 16.98 13.47 -16.47
N ALA A 33 17.63 13.91 -17.56
CA ALA A 33 19.02 14.33 -17.54
C ALA A 33 19.24 15.50 -16.59
N TRP A 34 18.32 16.49 -16.60
CA TRP A 34 18.38 17.63 -15.71
C TRP A 34 18.17 17.23 -14.23
N ALA A 35 17.32 16.24 -13.96
CA ALA A 35 17.19 15.67 -12.61
C ALA A 35 18.53 15.07 -12.13
N THR A 36 19.27 14.38 -13.02
CA THR A 36 20.62 13.89 -12.72
C THR A 36 21.60 15.01 -12.45
N VAL A 37 21.61 16.07 -13.25
CA VAL A 37 22.46 17.26 -12.98
C VAL A 37 22.16 17.84 -11.59
N ARG A 38 20.88 17.99 -11.22
CA ARG A 38 20.46 18.47 -9.91
C ARG A 38 20.90 17.56 -8.75
N GLN A 39 20.90 16.25 -8.93
CA GLN A 39 21.41 15.28 -7.95
C GLN A 39 22.95 15.34 -7.82
N LEU A 40 23.66 15.57 -8.92
CA LEU A 40 25.12 15.69 -8.93
C LEU A 40 25.61 17.07 -8.45
N THR A 41 24.71 18.05 -8.33
CA THR A 41 25.07 19.40 -7.90
C THR A 41 25.36 19.46 -6.41
N THR A 42 26.53 20.00 -6.08
CA THR A 42 26.98 20.26 -4.70
C THR A 42 27.22 21.75 -4.49
N LYS A 43 27.52 22.17 -3.27
CA LYS A 43 27.96 23.56 -2.98
C LYS A 43 29.22 23.97 -3.77
N LYS A 44 30.01 23.00 -4.29
CA LYS A 44 31.23 23.24 -5.07
C LYS A 44 30.99 23.20 -6.59
N GLY A 45 29.74 22.99 -7.03
CA GLY A 45 29.37 22.80 -8.42
C GLY A 45 29.05 21.35 -8.76
N VAL A 46 29.09 21.01 -10.06
CA VAL A 46 28.84 19.67 -10.58
C VAL A 46 30.18 19.04 -10.96
N ALA A 47 30.41 17.80 -10.55
CA ALA A 47 31.62 17.07 -10.93
C ALA A 47 31.62 16.78 -12.44
N CYS A 48 32.80 16.91 -13.09
CA CYS A 48 32.97 16.50 -14.48
C CYS A 48 32.68 14.99 -14.61
N CYS A 49 31.81 14.65 -15.54
CA CYS A 49 31.42 13.26 -15.77
C CYS A 49 30.77 13.08 -17.15
N ASP A 50 30.75 11.83 -17.61
CA ASP A 50 29.95 11.36 -18.73
C ASP A 50 28.92 10.35 -18.22
N VAL A 51 27.64 10.56 -18.58
CA VAL A 51 26.53 9.68 -18.21
C VAL A 51 25.77 9.31 -19.48
N VAL A 52 25.53 8.02 -19.70
CA VAL A 52 24.60 7.49 -20.70
C VAL A 52 23.60 6.65 -19.95
N ASP A 53 22.33 7.04 -19.99
CA ASP A 53 21.34 6.50 -19.07
C ASP A 53 19.95 6.38 -19.69
N ALA A 54 19.19 5.39 -19.23
CA ALA A 54 17.80 5.14 -19.60
C ALA A 54 17.12 4.32 -18.49
N PRO A 55 15.80 4.45 -18.29
CA PRO A 55 15.09 3.68 -17.27
C PRO A 55 14.99 2.20 -17.64
N ALA A 56 15.05 1.34 -16.61
CA ALA A 56 14.80 -0.09 -16.77
C ALA A 56 13.29 -0.37 -16.98
N TYR A 57 12.42 0.44 -16.37
CA TYR A 57 10.97 0.28 -16.48
C TYR A 57 10.30 1.57 -16.93
N LYS A 58 9.29 1.42 -17.80
CA LYS A 58 8.50 2.55 -18.37
C LYS A 58 7.52 3.15 -17.38
N TRP A 59 7.06 2.37 -16.40
CA TRP A 59 6.13 2.80 -15.35
C TRP A 59 6.86 2.85 -14.01
N ARG A 60 7.01 4.04 -13.45
CA ARG A 60 7.66 4.30 -12.15
C ARG A 60 6.74 5.21 -11.36
N SER A 61 5.95 4.63 -10.45
CA SER A 61 4.86 5.37 -9.82
C SER A 61 4.86 5.33 -8.30
N MET A 62 4.22 6.33 -7.75
CA MET A 62 3.75 6.38 -6.37
C MET A 62 2.23 6.47 -6.38
N MET A 63 1.55 5.75 -5.49
CA MET A 63 0.13 5.91 -5.21
C MET A 63 -0.04 6.66 -3.89
N LEU A 64 -0.93 7.63 -3.89
CA LEU A 64 -1.38 8.39 -2.72
C LEU A 64 -2.87 8.15 -2.53
N ASP A 65 -3.22 7.56 -1.40
CA ASP A 65 -4.59 7.51 -0.94
C ASP A 65 -4.98 8.87 -0.33
N VAL A 66 -5.77 9.62 -1.08
CA VAL A 66 -6.38 10.89 -0.66
C VAL A 66 -7.84 10.72 -0.25
N SER A 67 -8.40 9.54 -0.49
CA SER A 67 -9.73 9.16 -0.03
C SER A 67 -9.74 8.91 1.47
N GLY A 68 -8.86 8.06 1.97
CA GLY A 68 -8.71 7.75 3.39
C GLY A 68 -8.48 8.98 4.25
N ASP A 69 -7.66 9.91 3.75
CA ASP A 69 -7.45 11.22 4.38
C ASP A 69 -7.17 12.32 3.34
N PHE A 70 -8.01 13.37 3.31
CA PHE A 70 -7.90 14.44 2.33
C PHE A 70 -6.61 15.24 2.46
N ARG A 71 -5.92 15.47 1.34
CA ARG A 71 -4.68 16.26 1.25
C ARG A 71 -4.85 17.48 0.34
N SER A 72 -4.26 18.60 0.72
CA SER A 72 -4.34 19.82 -0.08
C SER A 72 -3.58 19.70 -1.41
N ILE A 73 -3.98 20.49 -2.40
CA ILE A 73 -3.25 20.62 -3.68
C ILE A 73 -1.78 21.02 -3.45
N GLY A 74 -1.51 21.88 -2.46
CA GLY A 74 -0.13 22.27 -2.10
C GLY A 74 0.70 21.08 -1.62
N PHE A 75 0.12 20.15 -0.86
CA PHE A 75 0.77 18.91 -0.49
C PHE A 75 1.08 18.04 -1.72
N LEU A 76 0.11 17.82 -2.59
CA LEU A 76 0.31 17.01 -3.81
C LEU A 76 1.39 17.59 -4.72
N LYS A 77 1.45 18.92 -4.88
CA LYS A 77 2.51 19.58 -5.65
C LYS A 77 3.90 19.35 -5.06
N ARG A 78 4.04 19.38 -3.71
CA ARG A 78 5.32 19.04 -3.08
C ARG A 78 5.75 17.59 -3.35
N GLN A 79 4.80 16.65 -3.33
CA GLN A 79 5.11 15.26 -3.68
C GLN A 79 5.53 15.14 -5.14
N VAL A 80 4.85 15.81 -6.06
CA VAL A 80 5.23 15.88 -7.49
C VAL A 80 6.65 16.42 -7.67
N ASP A 81 7.05 17.45 -6.92
CA ASP A 81 8.42 17.99 -6.97
C ASP A 81 9.48 16.97 -6.54
N ALA A 82 9.20 16.22 -5.47
CA ALA A 82 10.08 15.16 -5.00
C ALA A 82 10.11 13.97 -6.00
N MET A 83 8.96 13.57 -6.51
CA MET A 83 8.85 12.52 -7.53
C MET A 83 9.70 12.84 -8.77
N ALA A 84 9.63 14.07 -9.27
CA ALA A 84 10.41 14.53 -10.41
C ALA A 84 11.93 14.46 -10.15
N ARG A 85 12.38 14.76 -8.91
CA ARG A 85 13.78 14.64 -8.51
C ARG A 85 14.28 13.20 -8.60
N TYR A 86 13.44 12.23 -8.19
CA TYR A 86 13.79 10.80 -8.17
C TYR A 86 13.31 10.04 -9.40
N LYS A 87 12.97 10.75 -10.49
CA LYS A 87 12.65 10.18 -11.80
C LYS A 87 11.43 9.27 -11.83
N PHE A 88 10.49 9.45 -10.92
CA PHE A 88 9.14 8.92 -11.09
C PHE A 88 8.46 9.61 -12.27
N ASN A 89 7.55 8.91 -12.95
CA ASN A 89 6.83 9.47 -14.09
C ASN A 89 5.31 9.33 -13.99
N ARG A 90 4.79 8.69 -12.96
CA ARG A 90 3.34 8.60 -12.71
C ARG A 90 3.01 8.81 -11.24
N LEU A 91 1.98 9.62 -11.00
CA LEU A 91 1.31 9.75 -9.70
C LEU A 91 -0.07 9.09 -9.81
N HIS A 92 -0.26 7.99 -9.13
CA HIS A 92 -1.55 7.35 -8.99
C HIS A 92 -2.30 8.02 -7.83
N LEU A 93 -3.46 8.63 -8.10
CA LEU A 93 -4.32 9.23 -7.08
C LEU A 93 -5.52 8.32 -6.84
N HIS A 94 -5.56 7.73 -5.66
CA HIS A 94 -6.71 7.00 -5.16
C HIS A 94 -7.73 8.00 -4.61
N LEU A 95 -8.70 8.38 -5.49
CA LEU A 95 -9.60 9.53 -5.29
C LEU A 95 -10.91 9.17 -4.61
N THR A 96 -11.26 7.90 -4.59
CA THR A 96 -12.56 7.42 -4.11
C THR A 96 -12.40 6.09 -3.38
N ASP A 97 -12.99 5.98 -2.22
CA ASP A 97 -13.07 4.78 -1.38
C ASP A 97 -14.05 5.08 -0.23
N ALA A 98 -14.41 4.09 0.54
CA ALA A 98 -15.31 4.17 1.69
C ALA A 98 -15.11 5.39 2.59
N ALA A 99 -13.87 5.84 2.79
CA ALA A 99 -13.57 6.98 3.67
C ALA A 99 -13.92 8.36 3.08
N GLY A 100 -14.11 8.45 1.75
CA GLY A 100 -14.61 9.67 1.13
C GLY A 100 -14.33 9.81 -0.37
N TRP A 101 -15.21 10.50 -1.03
CA TRP A 101 -15.11 10.87 -2.43
C TRP A 101 -14.38 12.22 -2.60
N ARG A 102 -13.31 12.29 -3.42
CA ARG A 102 -12.42 13.47 -3.45
C ARG A 102 -12.40 14.26 -4.76
N ILE A 103 -13.22 13.91 -5.73
CA ILE A 103 -13.27 14.61 -7.04
C ILE A 103 -14.63 15.23 -7.31
N GLU A 104 -14.66 16.50 -7.69
CA GLU A 104 -15.90 17.15 -8.12
C GLU A 104 -16.42 16.53 -9.42
N ILE A 105 -17.63 15.99 -9.37
CA ILE A 105 -18.41 15.55 -10.54
C ILE A 105 -19.66 16.42 -10.61
N LYS A 106 -19.69 17.33 -11.56
CA LYS A 106 -20.75 18.36 -11.65
C LYS A 106 -22.14 17.75 -11.83
N ARG A 107 -22.21 16.62 -12.51
CA ARG A 107 -23.46 15.89 -12.71
C ARG A 107 -23.99 15.25 -11.43
N TYR A 108 -23.13 14.94 -10.47
CA TYR A 108 -23.46 14.24 -9.23
C TYR A 108 -22.98 15.00 -7.99
N PRO A 109 -23.62 16.16 -7.66
CA PRO A 109 -23.12 17.06 -6.60
C PRO A 109 -23.13 16.45 -5.19
N ARG A 110 -23.97 15.44 -4.92
CA ARG A 110 -23.98 14.79 -3.61
C ARG A 110 -22.69 14.00 -3.31
N LEU A 111 -21.89 13.65 -4.32
CA LEU A 111 -20.59 13.04 -4.11
C LEU A 111 -19.64 13.97 -3.33
N THR A 112 -19.73 15.28 -3.54
CA THR A 112 -18.91 16.27 -2.82
C THR A 112 -19.65 16.94 -1.67
N ASN A 113 -20.97 17.10 -1.76
CA ASN A 113 -21.74 17.74 -0.69
C ASN A 113 -21.95 16.83 0.52
N LEU A 114 -21.95 15.51 0.34
CA LEU A 114 -22.16 14.51 1.40
C LEU A 114 -20.97 13.55 1.50
N ALA A 115 -20.66 12.82 0.44
CA ALA A 115 -19.74 11.70 0.46
C ALA A 115 -18.25 12.10 0.67
N ALA A 116 -17.93 13.40 0.60
CA ALA A 116 -16.59 13.93 0.89
C ALA A 116 -16.35 14.27 2.36
N TRP A 117 -17.36 14.16 3.22
CA TRP A 117 -17.34 14.69 4.59
C TRP A 117 -17.76 13.65 5.62
N ARG A 118 -17.05 13.56 6.73
CA ARG A 118 -17.33 12.66 7.85
C ARG A 118 -17.24 13.38 9.19
N PRO A 119 -17.92 12.89 10.26
CA PRO A 119 -17.94 13.57 11.55
C PRO A 119 -16.67 13.33 12.38
N TYR A 120 -15.76 12.47 11.95
CA TYR A 120 -14.55 12.10 12.67
C TYR A 120 -13.30 12.28 11.81
N ALA A 121 -12.23 12.78 12.41
CA ALA A 121 -10.98 13.07 11.69
C ALA A 121 -10.21 11.81 11.31
N THR A 122 -10.20 10.81 12.19
CA THR A 122 -9.47 9.56 11.91
C THR A 122 -10.38 8.50 11.30
N TRP A 123 -9.83 7.68 10.45
CA TRP A 123 -10.53 6.53 9.85
C TRP A 123 -11.02 5.56 10.94
N GLN A 124 -10.22 5.31 11.99
CA GLN A 124 -10.59 4.42 13.08
C GLN A 124 -11.81 4.92 13.84
N GLU A 125 -11.83 6.21 14.26
CA GLU A 125 -12.98 6.79 14.95
C GLU A 125 -14.24 6.76 14.08
N TRP A 126 -14.09 7.07 12.78
CA TRP A 126 -15.19 7.03 11.84
C TRP A 126 -15.78 5.62 11.70
N THR A 127 -14.95 4.60 11.52
CA THR A 127 -15.36 3.19 11.41
C THR A 127 -16.01 2.69 12.71
N ASP A 128 -15.38 2.96 13.85
CA ASP A 128 -15.91 2.56 15.18
C ASP A 128 -17.27 3.19 15.49
N ASN A 129 -17.60 4.31 14.88
CA ASN A 129 -18.87 5.01 15.04
C ASN A 129 -19.84 4.79 13.84
N GLY A 130 -19.65 3.73 13.08
CA GLY A 130 -20.60 3.22 12.09
C GLY A 130 -20.50 3.83 10.69
N GLY A 131 -19.35 4.46 10.34
CA GLY A 131 -19.02 4.83 8.97
C GLY A 131 -19.99 5.82 8.30
N LYS A 132 -20.51 6.83 9.06
CA LYS A 132 -21.49 7.78 8.54
C LYS A 132 -20.82 9.01 7.93
N TYR A 133 -21.51 9.59 6.92
CA TYR A 133 -21.12 10.86 6.29
C TYR A 133 -22.01 12.00 6.79
N VAL A 134 -21.56 13.24 6.60
CA VAL A 134 -22.28 14.47 6.96
C VAL A 134 -22.24 15.46 5.81
N GLU A 135 -23.24 16.34 5.74
CA GLU A 135 -23.29 17.38 4.71
C GLU A 135 -22.12 18.37 4.88
N GLU A 136 -21.63 18.92 3.76
CA GLU A 136 -20.65 19.99 3.73
C GLU A 136 -21.11 21.16 4.63
N GLY A 137 -20.16 21.71 5.41
CA GLY A 137 -20.46 22.81 6.34
C GLY A 137 -21.08 22.36 7.68
N THR A 138 -21.31 21.07 7.90
CA THR A 138 -21.70 20.55 9.23
C THR A 138 -20.61 20.89 10.25
N PRO A 139 -20.94 21.49 11.42
CA PRO A 139 -19.95 21.79 12.44
C PRO A 139 -19.14 20.56 12.87
N GLY A 140 -17.80 20.65 12.78
CA GLY A 140 -16.91 19.53 13.09
C GLY A 140 -16.72 18.52 11.95
N ALA A 141 -17.32 18.73 10.77
CA ALA A 141 -17.08 17.89 9.61
C ALA A 141 -15.60 17.89 9.19
N TYR A 142 -15.08 16.71 8.94
CA TYR A 142 -13.73 16.47 8.45
C TYR A 142 -13.78 15.89 7.04
N GLY A 143 -12.94 16.39 6.15
CA GLY A 143 -12.90 15.93 4.77
C GLY A 143 -12.50 17.03 3.81
N GLY A 144 -12.96 16.90 2.58
CA GLY A 144 -12.67 17.82 1.49
C GLY A 144 -12.70 17.12 0.14
N TYR A 145 -12.65 17.90 -0.91
CA TYR A 145 -12.56 17.42 -2.28
C TYR A 145 -11.78 18.39 -3.15
N TYR A 146 -11.41 17.96 -4.31
CA TYR A 146 -10.77 18.79 -5.32
C TYR A 146 -11.81 19.25 -6.34
N THR A 147 -11.85 20.54 -6.61
CA THR A 147 -12.62 21.04 -7.75
C THR A 147 -11.94 20.61 -9.06
N GLN A 148 -12.71 20.53 -10.14
CA GLN A 148 -12.14 20.20 -11.45
C GLN A 148 -11.01 21.13 -11.87
N ASP A 149 -11.13 22.44 -11.54
CA ASP A 149 -10.09 23.42 -11.86
C ASP A 149 -8.80 23.19 -11.04
N GLN A 150 -8.93 22.83 -9.76
CA GLN A 150 -7.77 22.46 -8.94
C GLN A 150 -7.05 21.21 -9.47
N LEU A 151 -7.82 20.22 -9.95
CA LEU A 151 -7.23 19.02 -10.57
C LEU A 151 -6.57 19.32 -11.90
N ARG A 152 -7.17 20.16 -12.76
CA ARG A 152 -6.53 20.61 -14.01
C ARG A 152 -5.23 21.38 -13.73
N GLU A 153 -5.23 22.22 -12.69
CA GLU A 153 -4.01 22.92 -12.25
C GLU A 153 -2.93 21.92 -11.81
N LEU A 154 -3.29 20.91 -11.02
CA LEU A 154 -2.37 19.86 -10.59
C LEU A 154 -1.85 19.02 -11.76
N VAL A 155 -2.72 18.66 -12.70
CA VAL A 155 -2.34 17.92 -13.93
C VAL A 155 -1.31 18.70 -14.73
N ASN A 156 -1.53 19.99 -14.96
CA ASN A 156 -0.58 20.84 -15.68
C ASN A 156 0.74 20.98 -14.91
N TYR A 157 0.68 21.16 -13.60
CA TYR A 157 1.85 21.23 -12.73
C TYR A 157 2.71 19.95 -12.78
N ALA A 158 2.07 18.79 -12.77
CA ALA A 158 2.72 17.49 -12.88
C ALA A 158 3.31 17.26 -14.28
N ALA A 159 2.58 17.61 -15.33
CA ALA A 159 3.02 17.48 -16.72
C ALA A 159 4.28 18.31 -17.02
N ASP A 160 4.38 19.52 -16.49
CA ASP A 160 5.58 20.37 -16.58
C ASP A 160 6.84 19.68 -16.01
N ARG A 161 6.63 18.71 -15.11
CA ARG A 161 7.68 17.91 -14.43
C ARG A 161 7.87 16.52 -15.01
N GLY A 162 7.17 16.20 -16.10
CA GLY A 162 7.21 14.88 -16.73
C GLY A 162 6.45 13.80 -15.96
N ILE A 163 5.48 14.20 -15.12
CA ILE A 163 4.67 13.27 -14.34
C ILE A 163 3.23 13.28 -14.84
N THR A 164 2.72 12.10 -15.16
CA THR A 164 1.32 11.89 -15.52
C THR A 164 0.54 11.48 -14.27
N ILE A 165 -0.61 12.10 -14.04
CA ILE A 165 -1.52 11.68 -12.97
C ILE A 165 -2.46 10.61 -13.52
N VAL A 166 -2.48 9.44 -12.87
CA VAL A 166 -3.41 8.35 -13.15
C VAL A 166 -4.51 8.41 -12.08
N PRO A 167 -5.73 8.82 -12.43
CA PRO A 167 -6.83 8.85 -11.48
C PRO A 167 -7.40 7.45 -11.27
N GLU A 168 -7.81 7.16 -10.04
CA GLU A 168 -8.56 5.95 -9.68
C GLU A 168 -9.97 6.31 -9.25
N ILE A 169 -10.93 5.59 -9.80
CA ILE A 169 -12.35 5.61 -9.43
C ILE A 169 -12.75 4.18 -9.12
N GLU A 170 -13.01 3.88 -7.88
CA GLU A 170 -13.36 2.54 -7.41
C GLU A 170 -14.69 2.05 -7.95
N MET A 171 -14.71 0.79 -8.37
CA MET A 171 -15.90 0.05 -8.79
C MET A 171 -15.65 -1.46 -8.83
N PRO A 172 -16.62 -2.31 -8.48
CA PRO A 172 -17.89 -2.00 -7.84
C PRO A 172 -17.81 -1.95 -6.31
N GLY A 173 -16.71 -2.43 -5.72
CA GLY A 173 -16.41 -2.40 -4.28
C GLY A 173 -15.95 -1.02 -3.82
N HIS A 174 -15.64 -0.89 -2.53
CA HIS A 174 -15.14 0.36 -1.93
C HIS A 174 -16.00 1.59 -2.25
N SER A 175 -17.34 1.39 -2.33
CA SER A 175 -18.28 2.37 -2.85
C SER A 175 -19.28 2.87 -1.81
N GLU A 176 -19.02 2.67 -0.53
CA GLU A 176 -19.92 3.05 0.57
C GLU A 176 -20.27 4.53 0.54
N GLU A 177 -19.32 5.38 0.19
CA GLU A 177 -19.51 6.83 0.09
C GLU A 177 -20.46 7.20 -1.07
N VAL A 178 -20.34 6.50 -2.21
CA VAL A 178 -21.26 6.65 -3.35
C VAL A 178 -22.65 6.19 -2.97
N LEU A 179 -22.76 5.01 -2.32
CA LEU A 179 -24.03 4.40 -1.96
C LEU A 179 -24.74 5.14 -0.83
N ALA A 180 -24.01 5.88 0.00
CA ALA A 180 -24.61 6.81 0.95
C ALA A 180 -25.24 8.04 0.25
N ALA A 181 -24.59 8.54 -0.80
CA ALA A 181 -25.07 9.68 -1.59
C ALA A 181 -26.17 9.29 -2.60
N TYR A 182 -26.04 8.13 -3.23
CA TYR A 182 -26.91 7.61 -4.31
C TYR A 182 -27.28 6.15 -4.02
N PRO A 183 -28.13 5.87 -3.02
CA PRO A 183 -28.43 4.50 -2.59
C PRO A 183 -29.12 3.66 -3.67
N GLU A 184 -29.75 4.28 -4.68
CA GLU A 184 -30.34 3.60 -5.83
C GLU A 184 -29.32 2.82 -6.67
N LEU A 185 -28.02 3.07 -6.51
CA LEU A 185 -26.94 2.33 -7.17
C LEU A 185 -26.59 1.02 -6.46
N SER A 186 -27.09 0.80 -5.24
CA SER A 186 -26.91 -0.44 -4.48
C SER A 186 -28.02 -1.47 -4.79
N CYS A 187 -27.78 -2.72 -4.39
CA CYS A 187 -28.77 -3.78 -4.52
C CYS A 187 -29.97 -3.60 -3.57
N SER A 188 -29.75 -3.01 -2.40
CA SER A 188 -30.78 -2.77 -1.39
C SER A 188 -31.57 -1.49 -1.61
N HIS A 189 -31.03 -0.54 -2.35
CA HIS A 189 -31.51 0.84 -2.50
C HIS A 189 -31.62 1.59 -1.14
N GLU A 190 -30.86 1.13 -0.14
CA GLU A 190 -30.82 1.71 1.18
C GLU A 190 -29.40 2.21 1.51
N PRO A 191 -29.23 3.46 1.99
CA PRO A 191 -27.90 3.96 2.35
C PRO A 191 -27.29 3.18 3.51
N TYR A 192 -25.98 3.01 3.49
CA TYR A 192 -25.19 2.31 4.53
C TYR A 192 -25.48 0.82 4.71
N LYS A 193 -26.11 0.17 3.74
CA LYS A 193 -26.44 -1.25 3.83
C LYS A 193 -25.54 -2.14 2.99
N ASP A 194 -25.12 -1.65 1.85
CA ASP A 194 -24.24 -2.33 0.92
C ASP A 194 -22.91 -1.57 0.79
N SER A 195 -21.83 -2.27 0.50
CA SER A 195 -20.51 -1.70 0.19
C SER A 195 -20.24 -1.67 -1.32
N ASP A 196 -20.96 -2.50 -2.07
CA ASP A 196 -20.74 -2.68 -3.50
C ASP A 196 -21.90 -2.13 -4.31
N MET A 197 -21.59 -1.51 -5.45
CA MET A 197 -22.60 -1.14 -6.45
C MET A 197 -23.31 -2.38 -7.00
N CYS A 198 -24.50 -2.16 -7.56
CA CYS A 198 -25.28 -3.22 -8.19
C CYS A 198 -24.91 -3.38 -9.67
N PRO A 199 -24.11 -4.37 -10.07
CA PRO A 199 -23.71 -4.57 -11.47
C PRO A 199 -24.83 -5.11 -12.35
N GLY A 200 -25.96 -5.50 -11.77
CA GLY A 200 -27.18 -5.85 -12.50
C GLY A 200 -28.04 -4.66 -12.91
N SER A 201 -27.77 -3.47 -12.41
CA SER A 201 -28.55 -2.25 -12.64
C SER A 201 -27.96 -1.38 -13.74
N VAL A 202 -28.77 -1.01 -14.73
CA VAL A 202 -28.39 -0.05 -15.79
C VAL A 202 -27.98 1.30 -15.18
N ALA A 203 -28.59 1.71 -14.06
CA ALA A 203 -28.25 2.96 -13.40
C ALA A 203 -26.78 3.01 -12.94
N THR A 204 -26.20 1.87 -12.56
CA THR A 204 -24.78 1.76 -12.20
C THR A 204 -23.89 2.08 -13.40
N TYR A 205 -24.21 1.54 -14.57
CA TYR A 205 -23.46 1.81 -15.81
C TYR A 205 -23.59 3.28 -16.22
N ASP A 206 -24.80 3.82 -16.25
CA ASP A 206 -25.05 5.22 -16.58
C ASP A 206 -24.32 6.17 -15.62
N PHE A 207 -24.31 5.87 -14.34
CA PHE A 207 -23.60 6.65 -13.33
C PHE A 207 -22.08 6.65 -13.58
N LEU A 208 -21.49 5.46 -13.70
CA LEU A 208 -20.04 5.31 -13.86
C LEU A 208 -19.55 5.85 -15.22
N GLU A 209 -20.29 5.66 -16.30
CA GLU A 209 -19.97 6.27 -17.60
C GLU A 209 -19.95 7.80 -17.52
N ASN A 210 -20.93 8.41 -16.86
CA ASN A 210 -20.97 9.85 -16.68
C ASN A 210 -19.82 10.36 -15.80
N VAL A 211 -19.46 9.64 -14.72
CA VAL A 211 -18.31 9.96 -13.88
C VAL A 211 -17.03 9.89 -14.70
N LEU A 212 -16.81 8.80 -15.42
CA LEU A 212 -15.59 8.60 -16.23
C LEU A 212 -15.45 9.63 -17.35
N LEU A 213 -16.55 10.10 -17.95
CA LEU A 213 -16.50 11.19 -18.94
C LEU A 213 -15.95 12.48 -18.33
N GLU A 214 -16.41 12.89 -17.14
CA GLU A 214 -15.87 14.08 -16.47
C GLU A 214 -14.42 13.85 -16.01
N VAL A 215 -14.06 12.65 -15.53
CA VAL A 215 -12.69 12.29 -15.18
C VAL A 215 -11.76 12.40 -16.39
N MET A 216 -12.16 11.88 -17.55
CA MET A 216 -11.36 11.94 -18.78
C MET A 216 -11.20 13.38 -19.33
N ASP A 217 -12.15 14.28 -19.05
CA ASP A 217 -12.04 15.70 -19.38
C ASP A 217 -11.01 16.43 -18.50
N ILE A 218 -10.83 15.97 -17.27
CA ILE A 218 -9.87 16.54 -16.32
C ILE A 218 -8.47 15.96 -16.53
N PHE A 219 -8.37 14.64 -16.68
CA PHE A 219 -7.11 13.92 -16.76
C PHE A 219 -6.79 13.45 -18.19
N PRO A 220 -5.75 14.00 -18.83
CA PRO A 220 -5.32 13.58 -20.16
C PRO A 220 -4.55 12.25 -20.15
N SER A 221 -4.46 11.58 -19.02
CA SER A 221 -3.77 10.29 -18.87
C SER A 221 -4.30 9.25 -19.85
N GLU A 222 -3.41 8.53 -20.49
CA GLU A 222 -3.76 7.34 -21.28
C GLU A 222 -4.45 6.27 -20.42
N TYR A 223 -4.12 6.22 -19.12
CA TYR A 223 -4.58 5.21 -18.17
C TYR A 223 -5.59 5.79 -17.18
N ILE A 224 -6.68 5.07 -16.96
CA ILE A 224 -7.66 5.31 -15.89
C ILE A 224 -7.73 4.04 -15.05
N HIS A 225 -7.48 4.17 -13.76
CA HIS A 225 -7.59 3.05 -12.82
C HIS A 225 -9.05 2.95 -12.33
N VAL A 226 -9.57 1.73 -12.29
CA VAL A 226 -10.97 1.47 -11.90
C VAL A 226 -11.10 0.63 -10.63
N GLY A 227 -10.00 0.46 -9.88
CA GLY A 227 -9.97 -0.41 -8.71
C GLY A 227 -10.26 -1.85 -9.04
N GLY A 228 -11.39 -2.36 -8.58
CA GLY A 228 -11.89 -3.70 -8.87
C GLY A 228 -11.49 -4.74 -7.83
N ASP A 229 -10.88 -4.31 -6.74
CA ASP A 229 -10.46 -5.15 -5.63
C ASP A 229 -11.56 -5.32 -4.56
N GLU A 230 -11.40 -6.35 -3.78
CA GLU A 230 -12.09 -6.65 -2.53
C GLU A 230 -13.63 -6.52 -2.52
N ALA A 231 -14.30 -6.59 -3.69
CA ALA A 231 -15.77 -6.55 -3.74
C ALA A 231 -16.37 -7.68 -2.90
N VAL A 232 -17.23 -7.31 -1.93
CA VAL A 232 -17.84 -8.25 -0.97
C VAL A 232 -18.85 -9.17 -1.65
N MET A 233 -19.58 -8.67 -2.65
CA MET A 233 -20.55 -9.38 -3.50
C MET A 233 -21.70 -10.06 -2.75
N LYS A 234 -21.89 -9.78 -1.47
CA LYS A 234 -22.91 -10.45 -0.63
C LYS A 234 -24.32 -10.03 -1.02
N SER A 235 -24.52 -8.75 -1.31
CA SER A 235 -25.82 -8.19 -1.69
C SER A 235 -26.32 -8.74 -3.04
N TRP A 236 -25.41 -9.16 -3.92
CA TRP A 236 -25.76 -9.70 -5.23
C TRP A 236 -26.46 -11.06 -5.16
N ASP A 237 -26.28 -11.82 -4.06
CA ASP A 237 -26.92 -13.13 -3.86
C ASP A 237 -28.45 -13.04 -3.83
N ASN A 238 -29.00 -11.95 -3.34
CA ASN A 238 -30.45 -11.75 -3.20
C ASN A 238 -31.01 -10.65 -4.13
N CYS A 239 -30.18 -10.03 -4.95
CA CYS A 239 -30.59 -9.00 -5.89
C CYS A 239 -31.15 -9.61 -7.17
N LEU A 240 -32.41 -9.34 -7.47
CA LEU A 240 -33.08 -9.88 -8.67
C LEU A 240 -32.39 -9.47 -9.98
N LEU A 241 -31.85 -8.27 -10.04
CA LEU A 241 -31.15 -7.75 -11.23
C LEU A 241 -29.83 -8.47 -11.43
N CYS A 242 -29.03 -8.64 -10.37
CA CYS A 242 -27.76 -9.38 -10.42
C CYS A 242 -27.98 -10.86 -10.75
N GLN A 243 -28.97 -11.51 -10.12
CA GLN A 243 -29.33 -12.91 -10.39
C GLN A 243 -29.79 -13.12 -11.84
N ARG A 244 -30.60 -12.19 -12.36
CA ARG A 244 -31.03 -12.22 -13.76
C ARG A 244 -29.84 -12.08 -14.71
N MET A 245 -28.95 -11.11 -14.47
CA MET A 245 -27.79 -10.87 -15.34
C MET A 245 -26.81 -12.05 -15.27
N MET A 246 -26.52 -12.62 -14.09
CA MET A 246 -25.70 -13.83 -13.97
C MET A 246 -26.28 -15.01 -14.75
N LYS A 247 -27.60 -15.17 -14.72
CA LYS A 247 -28.27 -16.21 -15.49
C LYS A 247 -28.18 -15.98 -17.01
N GLU A 248 -28.37 -14.75 -17.46
CA GLU A 248 -28.26 -14.38 -18.88
C GLU A 248 -26.85 -14.54 -19.42
N LEU A 249 -25.83 -14.21 -18.59
CA LEU A 249 -24.43 -14.35 -18.93
C LEU A 249 -23.86 -15.77 -18.69
N HIS A 250 -24.65 -16.66 -18.11
CA HIS A 250 -24.22 -18.01 -17.71
C HIS A 250 -22.96 -18.00 -16.80
N THR A 251 -22.95 -17.11 -15.80
CA THR A 251 -21.80 -16.86 -14.94
C THR A 251 -22.17 -16.79 -13.46
N ASP A 252 -21.17 -16.67 -12.60
CA ASP A 252 -21.28 -16.44 -11.16
C ASP A 252 -21.00 -14.95 -10.81
N LYS A 253 -20.85 -14.66 -9.51
CA LYS A 253 -20.56 -13.28 -9.03
C LYS A 253 -19.23 -12.75 -9.55
N ALA A 254 -18.19 -13.57 -9.57
CA ALA A 254 -16.89 -13.18 -10.10
C ALA A 254 -16.96 -12.83 -11.59
N GLY A 255 -17.71 -13.65 -12.37
CA GLY A 255 -17.95 -13.35 -13.77
C GLY A 255 -18.86 -12.13 -13.98
N LEU A 256 -19.77 -11.82 -13.06
CA LEU A 256 -20.59 -10.60 -13.12
C LEU A 256 -19.73 -9.35 -12.88
N GLN A 257 -18.83 -9.36 -11.89
CA GLN A 257 -17.86 -8.29 -11.68
C GLN A 257 -16.98 -8.10 -12.92
N ALA A 258 -16.47 -9.19 -13.46
CA ALA A 258 -15.63 -9.15 -14.64
C ALA A 258 -16.37 -8.64 -15.89
N HIS A 259 -17.68 -8.89 -16.01
CA HIS A 259 -18.51 -8.29 -17.03
C HIS A 259 -18.58 -6.76 -16.90
N LEU A 260 -18.78 -6.26 -15.68
CA LEU A 260 -18.75 -4.82 -15.38
C LEU A 260 -17.39 -4.21 -15.78
N ILE A 261 -16.28 -4.77 -15.29
CA ILE A 261 -14.95 -4.26 -15.58
C ILE A 261 -14.64 -4.32 -17.09
N THR A 262 -15.05 -5.38 -17.78
CA THR A 262 -14.89 -5.49 -19.24
C THR A 262 -15.69 -4.43 -19.98
N HIS A 263 -16.91 -4.12 -19.53
CA HIS A 263 -17.72 -3.03 -20.09
C HIS A 263 -16.96 -1.69 -20.01
N PHE A 264 -16.44 -1.34 -18.82
CA PHE A 264 -15.70 -0.10 -18.64
C PHE A 264 -14.34 -0.10 -19.36
N GLY A 265 -13.68 -1.24 -19.48
CA GLY A 265 -12.51 -1.36 -20.33
C GLY A 265 -12.78 -1.07 -21.79
N ASN A 266 -13.88 -1.57 -22.34
CA ASN A 266 -14.33 -1.26 -23.70
C ASN A 266 -14.77 0.19 -23.84
N PHE A 267 -15.49 0.74 -22.84
CA PHE A 267 -15.89 2.14 -22.80
C PHE A 267 -14.67 3.07 -22.83
N LEU A 268 -13.66 2.83 -21.99
CA LEU A 268 -12.42 3.60 -21.97
C LEU A 268 -11.66 3.48 -23.30
N ASN A 269 -11.55 2.28 -23.87
CA ASN A 269 -10.91 2.07 -25.18
C ASN A 269 -11.60 2.84 -26.29
N ALA A 270 -12.94 2.91 -26.29
CA ALA A 270 -13.71 3.69 -27.25
C ALA A 270 -13.44 5.21 -27.15
N HIS A 271 -12.98 5.67 -25.97
CA HIS A 271 -12.57 7.06 -25.72
C HIS A 271 -11.04 7.27 -25.80
N GLY A 272 -10.29 6.31 -26.35
CA GLY A 272 -8.83 6.39 -26.49
C GLY A 272 -8.07 6.30 -25.18
N ARG A 273 -8.66 5.67 -24.16
CA ARG A 273 -8.04 5.43 -22.84
C ARG A 273 -7.84 3.93 -22.63
N ARG A 274 -7.03 3.60 -21.64
CA ARG A 274 -6.76 2.20 -21.21
C ARG A 274 -7.18 2.00 -19.76
N LEU A 275 -7.79 0.87 -19.49
CA LEU A 275 -8.12 0.47 -18.14
C LEU A 275 -6.87 -0.04 -17.40
N VAL A 276 -6.71 0.39 -16.15
CA VAL A 276 -5.89 -0.27 -15.15
C VAL A 276 -6.81 -0.77 -14.04
N GLY A 277 -6.56 -1.94 -13.48
CA GLY A 277 -7.28 -2.46 -12.32
C GLY A 277 -6.36 -3.32 -11.46
N TRP A 278 -6.74 -3.48 -10.19
CA TRP A 278 -6.06 -4.39 -9.28
C TRP A 278 -6.19 -5.83 -9.76
N ASP A 279 -5.36 -6.74 -9.24
CA ASP A 279 -5.24 -8.10 -9.79
C ASP A 279 -6.49 -8.99 -9.64
N GLU A 280 -7.51 -8.58 -8.86
CA GLU A 280 -8.82 -9.24 -8.80
C GLU A 280 -9.57 -9.24 -10.14
N VAL A 281 -9.32 -8.24 -10.98
CA VAL A 281 -9.98 -8.12 -12.29
C VAL A 281 -9.63 -9.26 -13.27
N ILE A 282 -8.56 -10.04 -12.98
CA ILE A 282 -8.10 -11.16 -13.85
C ILE A 282 -9.11 -12.31 -13.90
N ALA A 283 -10.15 -12.33 -13.08
CA ALA A 283 -11.10 -13.45 -12.97
C ALA A 283 -11.77 -13.84 -14.30
N SER A 284 -11.72 -12.99 -15.32
CA SER A 284 -12.21 -13.28 -16.67
C SER A 284 -11.43 -12.57 -17.77
N ARG A 285 -11.87 -12.75 -19.02
CA ARG A 285 -11.28 -12.06 -20.17
C ARG A 285 -11.63 -10.57 -20.14
N LEU A 286 -10.64 -9.73 -19.87
CA LEU A 286 -10.76 -8.27 -19.84
C LEU A 286 -10.75 -7.67 -21.26
N ALA A 287 -11.08 -6.38 -21.33
CA ALA A 287 -10.94 -5.61 -22.57
C ALA A 287 -9.48 -5.60 -23.06
N PRO A 288 -9.24 -5.52 -24.37
CA PRO A 288 -7.89 -5.38 -24.93
C PRO A 288 -7.16 -4.17 -24.34
N ASN A 289 -5.84 -4.24 -24.29
CA ASN A 289 -4.97 -3.17 -23.75
C ASN A 289 -5.17 -2.84 -22.26
N THR A 290 -5.82 -3.69 -21.50
CA THR A 290 -5.87 -3.57 -20.04
C THR A 290 -4.49 -3.79 -19.45
N THR A 291 -4.15 -3.01 -18.45
CA THR A 291 -2.98 -3.22 -17.59
C THR A 291 -3.45 -3.71 -16.22
N VAL A 292 -2.81 -4.75 -15.69
CA VAL A 292 -3.14 -5.29 -14.38
C VAL A 292 -2.12 -4.83 -13.36
N MET A 293 -2.58 -4.22 -12.27
CA MET A 293 -1.73 -3.85 -11.14
C MET A 293 -1.76 -4.96 -10.10
N VAL A 294 -0.61 -5.64 -9.96
CA VAL A 294 -0.49 -6.85 -9.13
C VAL A 294 0.05 -6.45 -7.76
N TRP A 295 -0.78 -6.61 -6.73
CA TRP A 295 -0.45 -6.25 -5.35
C TRP A 295 -0.29 -7.46 -4.41
N ARG A 296 -0.77 -8.64 -4.83
CA ARG A 296 -0.69 -9.89 -4.07
C ARG A 296 0.52 -10.72 -4.52
N GLU A 297 0.33 -11.94 -4.97
CA GLU A 297 1.40 -12.86 -5.32
C GLU A 297 1.81 -12.75 -6.79
N THR A 298 3.08 -12.99 -7.10
CA THR A 298 3.64 -12.94 -8.47
C THR A 298 2.95 -13.93 -9.43
N GLU A 299 2.35 -15.00 -8.90
CA GLU A 299 1.55 -15.95 -9.71
C GLU A 299 0.38 -15.26 -10.42
N LEU A 300 -0.18 -14.21 -9.84
CA LEU A 300 -1.24 -13.40 -10.48
C LEU A 300 -0.67 -12.57 -11.65
N ALA A 301 0.57 -12.12 -11.54
CA ALA A 301 1.25 -11.50 -12.68
C ALA A 301 1.40 -12.49 -13.84
N ARG A 302 1.80 -13.74 -13.57
CA ARG A 302 1.89 -14.78 -14.60
C ARG A 302 0.54 -15.02 -15.28
N LYS A 303 -0.54 -15.14 -14.51
CA LYS A 303 -1.90 -15.28 -15.07
C LYS A 303 -2.30 -14.09 -15.96
N ALA A 304 -2.02 -12.86 -15.53
CA ALA A 304 -2.30 -11.68 -16.36
C ALA A 304 -1.52 -11.74 -17.70
N ILE A 305 -0.24 -12.09 -17.63
CA ILE A 305 0.65 -12.22 -18.81
C ILE A 305 0.18 -13.33 -19.74
N GLU A 306 -0.23 -14.49 -19.22
CA GLU A 306 -0.78 -15.60 -20.01
C GLU A 306 -2.05 -15.20 -20.79
N HIS A 307 -2.82 -14.25 -20.25
CA HIS A 307 -3.97 -13.66 -20.93
C HIS A 307 -3.61 -12.51 -21.89
N GLY A 308 -2.31 -12.18 -21.99
CA GLY A 308 -1.80 -11.15 -22.90
C GLY A 308 -1.90 -9.72 -22.34
N TYR A 309 -2.00 -9.54 -21.03
CA TYR A 309 -2.02 -8.23 -20.38
C TYR A 309 -0.64 -7.81 -19.92
N ASP A 310 -0.37 -6.51 -20.00
CA ASP A 310 0.77 -5.90 -19.35
C ASP A 310 0.51 -5.78 -17.83
N VAL A 311 1.57 -5.82 -17.04
CA VAL A 311 1.48 -5.73 -15.59
C VAL A 311 2.32 -4.61 -15.00
N VAL A 312 1.81 -4.00 -13.93
CA VAL A 312 2.55 -3.15 -13.00
C VAL A 312 2.65 -3.89 -11.68
N LEU A 313 3.84 -4.03 -11.14
CA LEU A 313 4.06 -4.73 -9.88
C LEU A 313 4.03 -3.78 -8.70
N SER A 314 3.19 -4.07 -7.72
CA SER A 314 3.14 -3.35 -6.44
C SER A 314 2.88 -4.28 -5.24
N PRO A 315 3.64 -5.42 -5.12
CA PRO A 315 3.34 -6.42 -4.11
C PRO A 315 3.43 -5.84 -2.70
N GLY A 316 2.40 -6.15 -1.88
CA GLY A 316 2.25 -5.60 -0.54
C GLY A 316 3.45 -5.88 0.38
N ASP A 317 4.19 -6.95 0.16
CA ASP A 317 5.39 -7.29 0.94
C ASP A 317 6.60 -6.40 0.67
N TYR A 318 6.62 -5.65 -0.43
CA TYR A 318 7.74 -4.81 -0.86
C TYR A 318 7.37 -3.39 -1.25
N CYS A 319 6.10 -3.10 -1.51
CA CYS A 319 5.66 -1.82 -2.08
C CYS A 319 4.64 -1.05 -1.23
N TYR A 320 4.06 -1.65 -0.15
CA TYR A 320 3.05 -1.01 0.70
C TYR A 320 3.73 -0.24 1.83
N ILE A 321 3.87 1.05 1.64
CA ILE A 321 4.62 1.95 2.52
C ILE A 321 3.78 2.41 3.74
N ASP A 322 2.57 1.99 3.88
CA ASP A 322 1.70 2.14 5.05
C ASP A 322 2.11 1.23 6.23
N ARG A 323 3.06 0.29 6.01
CA ARG A 323 3.63 -0.58 7.03
C ARG A 323 4.74 0.11 7.84
N TYR A 324 5.01 -0.39 9.05
CA TYR A 324 6.10 0.12 9.89
C TYR A 324 7.45 0.06 9.17
N GLN A 325 8.16 1.19 9.13
CA GLN A 325 9.45 1.30 8.47
C GLN A 325 10.64 0.99 9.38
N ASP A 326 10.44 1.06 10.68
CA ASP A 326 11.43 0.75 11.71
C ASP A 326 10.75 0.11 12.92
N ALA A 327 11.45 -0.10 14.02
CA ALA A 327 10.93 -0.68 15.25
C ALA A 327 9.58 -0.06 15.65
N PRO A 328 8.47 -0.80 15.68
CA PRO A 328 7.11 -0.23 15.84
C PRO A 328 6.93 0.62 17.10
N ILE A 329 7.69 0.30 18.17
CA ILE A 329 7.65 1.05 19.44
C ILE A 329 8.14 2.49 19.31
N THR A 330 8.82 2.84 18.22
CA THR A 330 9.36 4.19 17.95
C THR A 330 8.65 4.90 16.80
N GLN A 331 7.66 4.23 16.20
CA GLN A 331 6.98 4.72 15.02
C GLN A 331 5.56 5.19 15.35
N PRO A 332 5.01 6.14 14.60
CA PRO A 332 3.59 6.42 14.65
C PRO A 332 2.80 5.18 14.25
N THR A 333 1.54 5.10 14.68
CA THR A 333 0.65 3.98 14.31
C THR A 333 0.60 3.81 12.80
N ALA A 334 0.67 2.57 12.33
CA ALA A 334 0.65 2.19 10.93
C ALA A 334 -0.23 0.94 10.76
N MET A 335 -0.50 0.53 9.51
CA MET A 335 -1.32 -0.64 9.17
C MET A 335 -0.82 -1.95 9.83
N GLY A 336 0.37 -1.98 10.34
CA GLY A 336 1.04 -3.18 10.84
C GLY A 336 2.11 -3.64 9.85
N GLY A 337 2.56 -4.88 9.98
CA GLY A 337 3.65 -5.40 9.16
C GLY A 337 4.98 -4.70 9.45
N TYR A 338 6.01 -5.02 8.66
CA TYR A 338 7.35 -4.45 8.81
C TYR A 338 8.02 -4.38 7.43
N LEU A 339 8.23 -3.17 6.93
CA LEU A 339 8.78 -2.92 5.60
C LEU A 339 9.84 -1.82 5.67
N THR A 340 11.09 -2.22 5.88
CA THR A 340 12.24 -1.32 5.96
C THR A 340 12.68 -0.85 4.58
N LEU A 341 13.46 0.24 4.54
CA LEU A 341 14.14 0.70 3.32
C LEU A 341 14.95 -0.42 2.67
N LYS A 342 15.67 -1.22 3.50
CA LYS A 342 16.46 -2.35 3.00
C LYS A 342 15.61 -3.41 2.34
N LYS A 343 14.50 -3.81 2.97
CA LYS A 343 13.60 -4.83 2.42
C LYS A 343 13.00 -4.38 1.08
N MET A 344 12.61 -3.11 0.97
CA MET A 344 12.14 -2.56 -0.30
C MET A 344 13.23 -2.57 -1.37
N TYR A 345 14.45 -2.16 -1.02
CA TYR A 345 15.58 -2.16 -1.95
C TYR A 345 15.96 -3.56 -2.41
N ASP A 346 15.81 -4.58 -1.56
CA ASP A 346 16.12 -5.98 -1.89
C ASP A 346 15.09 -6.60 -2.87
N TYR A 347 13.96 -5.96 -3.10
CA TYR A 347 12.92 -6.45 -4.00
C TYR A 347 13.43 -6.65 -5.43
N VAL A 348 13.25 -7.84 -5.99
CA VAL A 348 13.57 -8.18 -7.39
C VAL A 348 12.27 -8.41 -8.14
N PRO A 349 11.85 -7.47 -8.98
CA PRO A 349 10.59 -7.58 -9.72
C PRO A 349 10.57 -8.80 -10.64
N GLY A 350 9.59 -9.68 -10.45
CA GLY A 350 9.39 -10.87 -11.27
C GLY A 350 10.56 -11.86 -11.23
N ASP A 351 11.19 -12.06 -10.05
CA ASP A 351 12.33 -12.99 -9.88
C ASP A 351 11.98 -14.46 -10.20
N ASP A 352 10.71 -14.83 -10.02
CA ASP A 352 10.15 -16.16 -10.33
C ASP A 352 9.53 -16.25 -11.75
N LEU A 353 9.55 -15.16 -12.53
CA LEU A 353 9.09 -15.13 -13.91
C LEU A 353 10.22 -15.44 -14.89
N THR A 354 9.87 -16.04 -16.04
CA THR A 354 10.79 -16.25 -17.16
C THR A 354 11.22 -14.92 -17.80
N ALA A 355 12.27 -14.95 -18.60
CA ALA A 355 12.74 -13.76 -19.32
C ALA A 355 11.68 -13.20 -20.30
N ASP A 356 10.86 -14.07 -20.90
CA ASP A 356 9.79 -13.65 -21.80
C ASP A 356 8.62 -13.02 -21.03
N GLU A 357 8.20 -13.62 -19.92
CA GLU A 357 7.16 -13.05 -19.04
C GLU A 357 7.57 -11.68 -18.50
N ARG A 358 8.83 -11.50 -18.07
CA ARG A 358 9.33 -10.21 -17.56
C ARG A 358 9.22 -9.05 -18.55
N ARG A 359 9.14 -9.30 -19.87
CA ARG A 359 8.93 -8.24 -20.87
C ARG A 359 7.57 -7.57 -20.78
N HIS A 360 6.60 -8.24 -20.16
CA HIS A 360 5.27 -7.70 -19.88
C HIS A 360 5.19 -6.90 -18.59
N ILE A 361 6.25 -6.89 -17.77
CA ILE A 361 6.33 -6.00 -16.61
C ILE A 361 6.63 -4.60 -17.11
N THR A 362 5.63 -3.73 -17.10
CA THR A 362 5.77 -2.34 -17.54
C THR A 362 6.43 -1.48 -16.47
N GLY A 363 6.28 -1.85 -15.19
CA GLY A 363 6.92 -1.14 -14.10
C GLY A 363 6.49 -1.50 -12.71
N LEU A 364 6.70 -0.53 -11.80
CA LEU A 364 6.57 -0.67 -10.36
C LEU A 364 5.80 0.50 -9.76
N GLN A 365 5.11 0.24 -8.65
CA GLN A 365 4.44 1.26 -7.86
C GLN A 365 4.67 1.07 -6.36
N ALA A 366 4.92 2.18 -5.66
CA ALA A 366 4.88 2.24 -4.21
C ALA A 366 3.51 2.75 -3.78
N ASN A 367 2.82 2.03 -2.89
CA ASN A 367 1.47 2.35 -2.44
C ASN A 367 1.47 2.84 -0.99
N LEU A 368 0.68 3.86 -0.71
CA LEU A 368 0.43 4.33 0.64
C LEU A 368 -1.07 4.48 0.87
N TRP A 369 -1.62 3.57 1.65
CA TRP A 369 -2.99 3.59 2.16
C TRP A 369 -3.08 4.44 3.43
N ALA A 370 -4.17 5.17 3.62
CA ALA A 370 -4.22 6.25 4.59
C ALA A 370 -5.07 5.96 5.83
N GLU A 371 -5.57 4.74 6.05
CA GLU A 371 -6.44 4.38 7.18
C GLU A 371 -5.79 4.71 8.55
N TYR A 372 -4.47 4.54 8.66
CA TYR A 372 -3.70 4.82 9.87
C TYR A 372 -2.80 6.05 9.75
N ILE A 373 -3.01 6.90 8.72
CA ILE A 373 -2.13 8.04 8.42
C ILE A 373 -2.93 9.34 8.43
N PRO A 374 -3.24 9.89 9.62
CA PRO A 374 -4.15 11.02 9.77
C PRO A 374 -3.53 12.39 9.42
N SER A 375 -2.27 12.48 9.04
CA SER A 375 -1.63 13.77 8.76
C SER A 375 -0.75 13.75 7.52
N ALA A 376 -0.57 14.94 6.91
CA ALA A 376 0.32 15.14 5.77
C ALA A 376 1.78 14.84 6.13
N GLU A 377 2.20 15.23 7.33
CA GLU A 377 3.54 14.99 7.84
C GLU A 377 3.83 13.51 8.02
N GLN A 378 2.85 12.74 8.53
CA GLN A 378 3.00 11.29 8.66
C GLN A 378 3.03 10.62 7.29
N MET A 379 2.23 11.08 6.33
CA MET A 379 2.26 10.57 4.96
C MET A 379 3.65 10.78 4.32
N GLU A 380 4.22 11.98 4.44
CA GLU A 380 5.58 12.28 3.99
C GLU A 380 6.64 11.44 4.71
N TYR A 381 6.49 11.26 6.03
CA TYR A 381 7.35 10.43 6.86
C TYR A 381 7.34 8.96 6.45
N MET A 382 6.19 8.45 6.06
CA MET A 382 6.06 7.07 5.59
C MET A 382 6.63 6.88 4.18
N PHE A 383 6.46 7.87 3.28
CA PHE A 383 6.98 7.80 1.92
C PHE A 383 8.50 7.90 1.85
N TRP A 384 9.05 8.95 2.47
CA TRP A 384 10.44 9.30 2.30
C TRP A 384 11.29 8.87 3.50
N PRO A 385 12.42 8.17 3.26
CA PRO A 385 13.06 7.89 1.97
C PRO A 385 12.67 6.57 1.29
N ARG A 386 11.71 5.78 1.81
CA ARG A 386 11.43 4.43 1.30
C ARG A 386 11.08 4.41 -0.18
N ALA A 387 10.34 5.39 -0.68
CA ALA A 387 10.01 5.49 -2.11
C ALA A 387 11.27 5.60 -3.01
N MET A 388 12.41 6.08 -2.47
CA MET A 388 13.67 6.12 -3.23
C MET A 388 14.14 4.71 -3.65
N ALA A 389 13.81 3.66 -2.86
CA ALA A 389 14.16 2.29 -3.23
C ALA A 389 13.40 1.83 -4.49
N ILE A 390 12.11 2.14 -4.58
CA ILE A 390 11.30 1.83 -5.77
C ILE A 390 11.75 2.68 -6.97
N ALA A 391 12.12 3.95 -6.74
CA ALA A 391 12.70 4.79 -7.79
C ALA A 391 14.01 4.21 -8.34
N GLU A 392 14.90 3.77 -7.46
CA GLU A 392 16.19 3.15 -7.84
C GLU A 392 15.99 1.86 -8.64
N ILE A 393 15.10 0.96 -8.19
CA ILE A 393 14.77 -0.27 -8.91
C ILE A 393 14.09 0.04 -10.24
N GLY A 394 13.15 0.98 -10.25
CA GLY A 394 12.44 1.38 -11.45
C GLY A 394 13.36 1.97 -12.51
N TRP A 395 14.41 2.65 -12.09
CA TRP A 395 15.40 3.27 -12.98
C TRP A 395 16.50 2.30 -13.41
N ASN A 396 17.14 1.60 -12.46
CA ASN A 396 18.34 0.79 -12.70
C ASN A 396 18.05 -0.71 -12.94
N GLY A 397 16.83 -1.18 -12.67
CA GLY A 397 16.55 -2.61 -12.56
C GLY A 397 17.08 -3.20 -11.26
N ALA A 398 17.01 -4.54 -11.16
CA ALA A 398 17.43 -5.26 -9.96
C ALA A 398 18.78 -5.98 -10.07
N GLU A 399 19.47 -5.89 -11.20
CA GLU A 399 20.69 -6.68 -11.48
C GLU A 399 21.94 -6.15 -10.76
N LYS A 400 22.00 -4.84 -10.51
CA LYS A 400 23.18 -4.18 -9.92
C LYS A 400 22.79 -3.50 -8.61
N LYS A 401 22.69 -4.26 -7.53
CA LYS A 401 22.32 -3.75 -6.23
C LYS A 401 23.51 -3.67 -5.29
N ASP A 402 23.72 -2.48 -4.72
CA ASP A 402 24.62 -2.23 -3.62
C ASP A 402 23.88 -1.42 -2.56
N TYR A 403 23.35 -2.12 -1.54
CA TYR A 403 22.59 -1.46 -0.49
C TYR A 403 23.43 -0.47 0.33
N ALA A 404 24.72 -0.74 0.53
CA ALA A 404 25.57 0.16 1.32
C ALA A 404 25.75 1.51 0.59
N ASP A 405 25.98 1.48 -0.72
CA ASP A 405 26.04 2.70 -1.52
C ASP A 405 24.67 3.40 -1.61
N PHE A 406 23.59 2.66 -1.87
CA PHE A 406 22.25 3.20 -1.89
C PHE A 406 21.88 3.87 -0.55
N HIS A 407 22.10 3.21 0.56
CA HIS A 407 21.79 3.74 1.90
C HIS A 407 22.59 5.04 2.18
N ARG A 408 23.86 5.06 1.81
CA ARG A 408 24.71 6.26 1.93
C ARG A 408 24.14 7.44 1.12
N ARG A 409 23.66 7.18 -0.10
CA ARG A 409 23.00 8.20 -0.95
C ARG A 409 21.66 8.63 -0.36
N ALA A 410 20.84 7.68 0.09
CA ALA A 410 19.55 7.95 0.71
C ALA A 410 19.67 8.82 1.97
N LEU A 411 20.70 8.58 2.80
CA LEU A 411 21.02 9.44 3.96
C LEU A 411 21.24 10.91 3.55
N ALA A 412 22.02 11.14 2.49
CA ALA A 412 22.26 12.50 2.00
C ALA A 412 20.99 13.11 1.40
N GLU A 413 20.19 12.32 0.68
CA GLU A 413 18.94 12.77 0.08
C GLU A 413 17.84 13.07 1.12
N CYS A 414 17.84 12.44 2.30
CA CYS A 414 16.94 12.83 3.39
C CYS A 414 17.04 14.31 3.75
N ASP A 415 18.26 14.86 3.80
CA ASP A 415 18.45 16.29 4.07
C ASP A 415 17.95 17.16 2.91
N THR A 416 18.12 16.69 1.68
CA THR A 416 17.59 17.37 0.48
C THR A 416 16.06 17.42 0.47
N VAL A 417 15.41 16.28 0.75
CA VAL A 417 13.94 16.18 0.80
C VAL A 417 13.38 17.07 1.91
N ARG A 418 14.03 17.11 3.07
CA ARG A 418 13.66 18.02 4.16
C ARG A 418 13.82 19.50 3.77
N ALA A 419 14.88 19.82 3.04
CA ALA A 419 15.07 21.19 2.51
C ALA A 419 13.99 21.59 1.48
N MET A 420 13.31 20.62 0.85
CA MET A 420 12.13 20.83 0.01
C MET A 420 10.84 21.02 0.83
N GLY A 421 10.91 20.99 2.16
CA GLY A 421 9.76 21.14 3.05
C GLY A 421 8.98 19.83 3.28
N ILE A 422 9.58 18.69 3.03
CA ILE A 422 9.00 17.36 3.20
C ILE A 422 9.46 16.73 4.50
N HIS A 423 8.55 16.19 5.29
CA HIS A 423 8.81 15.59 6.60
C HIS A 423 9.28 14.13 6.48
N ALA A 424 10.51 13.92 5.98
CA ALA A 424 11.06 12.59 5.76
C ALA A 424 11.54 11.90 7.05
N PHE A 425 11.39 10.57 7.13
CA PHE A 425 12.03 9.74 8.18
C PHE A 425 13.56 9.94 8.20
N ASP A 426 14.13 10.01 9.40
CA ASP A 426 15.57 10.19 9.56
C ASP A 426 16.30 8.88 9.70
N LEU A 427 16.86 8.38 8.60
CA LEU A 427 17.65 7.15 8.56
C LEU A 427 18.84 7.13 9.55
N ARG A 428 19.30 8.29 10.03
CA ARG A 428 20.35 8.35 11.06
C ARG A 428 19.90 7.79 12.40
N HIS A 429 18.59 7.75 12.63
CA HIS A 429 17.96 7.25 13.86
C HIS A 429 17.28 5.90 13.67
N GLU A 430 17.53 5.24 12.54
CA GLU A 430 17.01 3.89 12.29
C GLU A 430 17.54 2.91 13.33
N ILE A 431 16.62 2.22 14.03
CA ILE A 431 16.95 1.14 14.97
C ILE A 431 17.27 -0.14 14.21
N GLY A 432 16.53 -0.36 13.10
CA GLY A 432 16.66 -1.53 12.27
C GLY A 432 16.08 -2.79 12.90
N GLU A 433 16.61 -3.95 12.49
CA GLU A 433 16.11 -5.22 12.95
C GLU A 433 16.34 -5.46 14.45
N ARG A 434 15.42 -6.19 15.07
CA ARG A 434 15.54 -6.57 16.50
C ARG A 434 16.67 -7.57 16.70
N LYS A 435 17.81 -7.07 17.19
CA LYS A 435 19.05 -7.88 17.36
C LYS A 435 18.83 -9.11 18.23
N GLU A 436 17.96 -9.04 19.23
CA GLU A 436 17.62 -10.14 20.12
C GLU A 436 16.93 -11.31 19.39
N SER A 437 16.33 -11.07 18.23
CA SER A 437 15.71 -12.13 17.44
C SER A 437 16.72 -13.03 16.71
N PHE A 438 17.99 -12.61 16.63
CA PHE A 438 19.07 -13.37 16.00
C PHE A 438 20.01 -14.02 17.02
N THR A 439 19.86 -13.73 18.31
CA THR A 439 20.71 -14.28 19.37
C THR A 439 19.89 -15.15 20.31
N PRO A 440 19.98 -16.48 20.23
CA PRO A 440 19.25 -17.36 21.12
C PRO A 440 19.55 -17.10 22.59
N VAL A 441 18.52 -16.99 23.41
CA VAL A 441 18.61 -16.81 24.85
C VAL A 441 18.95 -18.15 25.51
N LYS A 442 19.93 -18.13 26.42
CA LYS A 442 20.23 -19.30 27.25
C LYS A 442 19.36 -19.29 28.50
N HIS A 443 18.55 -20.32 28.68
CA HIS A 443 17.67 -20.49 29.84
C HIS A 443 17.47 -21.97 30.18
N LYS A 444 17.02 -22.26 31.41
CA LYS A 444 16.89 -23.64 31.90
C LYS A 444 15.77 -24.43 31.22
N ALA A 445 14.73 -23.72 30.72
CA ALA A 445 13.61 -24.36 30.05
C ALA A 445 13.92 -24.76 28.59
N ARG A 446 15.10 -24.46 28.05
CA ARG A 446 15.42 -24.78 26.66
C ARG A 446 15.37 -26.28 26.41
N GLY A 447 14.53 -26.68 25.44
CA GLY A 447 14.32 -28.09 25.07
C GLY A 447 13.48 -28.88 26.08
N CYS A 448 12.91 -28.23 27.09
CA CYS A 448 11.98 -28.86 28.02
C CYS A 448 10.63 -29.16 27.31
N ARG A 449 9.91 -30.14 27.82
CA ARG A 449 8.57 -30.50 27.30
C ARG A 449 7.59 -29.40 27.65
N VAL A 450 6.86 -28.95 26.63
CA VAL A 450 5.76 -27.97 26.79
C VAL A 450 4.42 -28.69 26.56
N THR A 451 3.50 -28.51 27.48
CA THR A 451 2.10 -28.94 27.33
C THR A 451 1.24 -27.69 27.17
N TYR A 452 0.54 -27.57 26.06
CA TYR A 452 -0.38 -26.49 25.77
C TYR A 452 -1.78 -26.86 26.26
N ASN A 453 -2.25 -26.20 27.32
CA ASN A 453 -3.61 -26.36 27.83
C ASN A 453 -4.60 -25.53 26.99
N THR A 454 -4.14 -24.47 26.32
CA THR A 454 -4.84 -23.73 25.28
C THR A 454 -4.20 -24.02 23.91
N PRO A 455 -4.98 -24.27 22.85
CA PRO A 455 -4.42 -24.62 21.54
C PRO A 455 -3.69 -23.44 20.87
N LEU A 456 -2.62 -23.75 20.16
CA LEU A 456 -1.96 -22.80 19.26
C LEU A 456 -2.87 -22.45 18.07
N HIS A 457 -2.82 -21.22 17.65
CA HIS A 457 -3.46 -20.81 16.41
C HIS A 457 -2.75 -21.47 15.20
N PRO A 458 -3.47 -22.17 14.29
CA PRO A 458 -2.83 -22.96 13.23
C PRO A 458 -1.91 -22.18 12.29
N LYS A 459 -2.17 -20.89 12.07
CA LYS A 459 -1.36 -20.03 11.22
C LYS A 459 -0.11 -19.48 11.92
N TYR A 460 -0.04 -19.48 13.25
CA TYR A 460 1.02 -18.81 14.02
C TYR A 460 1.65 -19.77 15.02
N THR A 461 2.35 -20.75 14.53
CA THR A 461 2.97 -21.82 15.35
C THR A 461 4.42 -21.56 15.70
N ALA A 462 5.09 -20.58 15.09
CA ALA A 462 6.52 -20.25 15.28
C ALA A 462 7.46 -21.47 15.14
N GLY A 463 7.13 -22.42 14.29
CA GLY A 463 7.95 -23.64 14.11
C GLY A 463 7.54 -24.80 14.99
N GLY A 464 6.46 -24.68 15.80
CA GLY A 464 5.86 -25.80 16.52
C GLY A 464 5.90 -25.73 18.04
N GLU A 465 5.64 -26.87 18.68
CA GLU A 465 5.41 -26.94 20.13
C GLU A 465 6.61 -26.51 21.01
N GLN A 466 7.84 -26.58 20.48
CA GLN A 466 9.06 -26.19 21.21
C GLN A 466 9.38 -24.69 21.14
N ALA A 467 8.64 -23.91 20.36
CA ALA A 467 8.97 -22.51 20.11
C ALA A 467 8.98 -21.63 21.38
N LEU A 468 8.14 -21.93 22.38
CA LEU A 468 8.17 -21.20 23.66
C LEU A 468 9.45 -21.40 24.47
N VAL A 469 10.20 -22.46 24.20
CA VAL A 469 11.38 -22.87 24.98
C VAL A 469 12.63 -23.09 24.13
N ASP A 470 12.63 -22.70 22.85
CA ASP A 470 13.77 -22.83 21.95
C ASP A 470 14.87 -21.78 22.18
N GLY A 471 14.52 -20.70 22.89
CA GLY A 471 15.40 -19.57 23.16
C GLY A 471 15.38 -18.50 22.05
N VAL A 472 14.57 -18.64 21.00
CA VAL A 472 14.45 -17.65 19.93
C VAL A 472 13.38 -16.63 20.30
N ARG A 473 13.68 -15.34 20.12
CA ARG A 473 12.72 -14.26 20.26
C ARG A 473 12.20 -13.85 18.89
N GLY A 474 10.94 -13.43 18.82
CA GLY A 474 10.39 -12.85 17.62
C GLY A 474 10.98 -11.47 17.30
N GLY A 475 10.97 -11.10 16.03
CA GLY A 475 11.35 -9.77 15.54
C GLY A 475 10.26 -8.72 15.76
N TRP A 476 10.26 -7.67 14.94
CA TRP A 476 9.29 -6.58 15.04
C TRP A 476 7.92 -6.88 14.39
N THR A 477 7.80 -7.99 13.68
CA THR A 477 6.54 -8.39 13.02
C THR A 477 6.12 -9.79 13.41
N TYR A 478 4.83 -10.02 13.55
CA TYR A 478 4.26 -11.35 13.74
C TYR A 478 4.44 -12.26 12.50
N ALA A 479 4.65 -11.66 11.33
CA ALA A 479 4.86 -12.37 10.07
C ALA A 479 6.26 -12.99 9.92
N ASP A 480 7.18 -12.76 10.86
CA ASP A 480 8.54 -13.33 10.84
C ASP A 480 8.60 -14.83 11.16
N LYS A 481 7.43 -15.44 11.45
CA LYS A 481 7.27 -16.86 11.81
C LYS A 481 7.99 -17.29 13.10
N ARG A 482 8.28 -16.35 14.00
CA ARG A 482 8.92 -16.59 15.31
C ARG A 482 8.00 -16.29 16.50
N TRP A 483 6.77 -15.90 16.23
CA TRP A 483 5.76 -15.62 17.24
C TRP A 483 4.68 -16.69 17.23
N GLN A 484 4.35 -17.23 18.42
CA GLN A 484 3.19 -18.08 18.57
C GLN A 484 1.96 -17.23 18.83
N GLY A 485 0.87 -17.54 18.13
CA GLY A 485 -0.42 -16.86 18.30
C GLY A 485 -1.41 -17.73 19.07
N PHE A 486 -2.22 -17.06 19.89
CA PHE A 486 -3.31 -17.66 20.67
C PHE A 486 -4.57 -16.82 20.50
N THR A 487 -5.70 -17.46 20.22
CA THR A 487 -7.00 -16.79 20.14
C THR A 487 -7.77 -17.16 21.39
N GLY A 488 -7.88 -16.23 22.33
CA GLY A 488 -8.73 -16.38 23.52
C GLY A 488 -10.13 -15.88 23.24
N THR A 489 -11.13 -16.72 23.44
CA THR A 489 -12.54 -16.31 23.40
C THR A 489 -13.13 -16.20 24.79
N GLU A 490 -12.67 -17.01 25.74
CA GLU A 490 -13.05 -16.96 27.15
C GLU A 490 -11.91 -17.50 28.03
N GLY A 491 -11.67 -16.90 29.18
CA GLY A 491 -10.68 -17.36 30.17
C GLY A 491 -9.24 -16.95 29.83
N TRP A 492 -8.28 -17.88 29.98
CA TRP A 492 -6.88 -17.66 29.69
C TRP A 492 -6.59 -17.87 28.20
N CYS A 493 -6.06 -16.84 27.55
CA CYS A 493 -5.67 -16.92 26.14
C CYS A 493 -4.46 -17.85 25.92
N LEU A 494 -3.56 -17.92 26.90
CA LEU A 494 -2.38 -18.75 26.92
C LEU A 494 -2.30 -19.47 28.28
N ASP A 495 -2.38 -20.78 28.28
CA ASP A 495 -2.12 -21.64 29.43
C ASP A 495 -1.19 -22.77 29.00
N VAL A 496 0.01 -22.81 29.57
CA VAL A 496 1.06 -23.78 29.25
C VAL A 496 1.74 -24.32 30.51
N THR A 497 2.10 -25.58 30.46
CA THR A 497 2.95 -26.22 31.48
C THR A 497 4.29 -26.60 30.86
N ILE A 498 5.38 -26.16 31.50
CA ILE A 498 6.74 -26.50 31.11
C ILE A 498 7.32 -27.50 32.11
N ASP A 499 7.58 -28.72 31.66
CA ASP A 499 8.19 -29.77 32.48
C ASP A 499 9.72 -29.66 32.41
N MET A 500 10.31 -29.23 33.52
CA MET A 500 11.76 -29.06 33.64
C MET A 500 12.54 -30.39 33.76
N GLY A 501 11.86 -31.54 33.79
CA GLY A 501 12.43 -32.87 33.89
C GLY A 501 13.01 -33.22 35.26
N SER A 502 13.26 -32.23 36.09
CA SER A 502 13.74 -32.38 37.48
C SER A 502 13.50 -31.11 38.29
N ILE A 503 13.56 -31.22 39.62
CA ILE A 503 13.43 -30.04 40.48
C ILE A 503 14.62 -29.10 40.22
N GLN A 504 14.30 -27.86 39.87
CA GLN A 504 15.24 -26.81 39.51
C GLN A 504 15.04 -25.58 40.42
N LYS A 505 16.16 -24.98 40.84
CA LYS A 505 16.10 -23.65 41.47
C LYS A 505 15.91 -22.59 40.40
N LEU A 506 14.77 -21.94 40.42
CA LEU A 506 14.41 -20.84 39.53
C LEU A 506 14.60 -19.50 40.23
N HIS A 507 15.15 -18.51 39.53
CA HIS A 507 15.34 -17.15 40.03
C HIS A 507 14.46 -16.17 39.31
N GLU A 508 14.13 -16.48 38.04
CA GLU A 508 13.34 -15.62 37.16
C GLU A 508 12.53 -16.47 36.19
N VAL A 509 11.33 -16.01 35.90
CA VAL A 509 10.50 -16.49 34.78
C VAL A 509 10.16 -15.28 33.93
N SER A 510 10.51 -15.33 32.67
CA SER A 510 10.24 -14.24 31.71
C SER A 510 9.53 -14.76 30.46
N ALA A 511 8.67 -13.93 29.92
CA ALA A 511 8.01 -14.15 28.64
C ALA A 511 8.00 -12.84 27.84
N VAL A 512 8.07 -12.96 26.52
CA VAL A 512 8.02 -11.81 25.62
C VAL A 512 6.71 -11.85 24.85
N PHE A 513 5.99 -10.76 24.88
CA PHE A 513 4.71 -10.59 24.18
C PHE A 513 4.86 -9.52 23.10
N MET A 514 4.02 -9.61 22.05
CA MET A 514 3.89 -8.60 21.01
C MET A 514 2.57 -7.88 21.14
N GLN A 515 2.57 -6.57 20.87
CA GLN A 515 1.37 -5.80 20.59
C GLN A 515 1.48 -5.21 19.19
N SER A 516 0.39 -5.34 18.41
CA SER A 516 0.24 -4.68 17.12
C SER A 516 -1.26 -4.44 16.92
N LEU A 517 -1.70 -3.19 17.02
CA LEU A 517 -3.13 -2.87 17.10
C LEU A 517 -3.86 -3.11 15.78
N GLY A 518 -3.26 -2.74 14.64
CA GLY A 518 -3.86 -2.95 13.33
C GLY A 518 -4.30 -4.41 13.08
N PRO A 519 -3.42 -5.42 13.24
CA PRO A 519 -3.79 -6.82 13.11
C PRO A 519 -4.45 -7.44 14.37
N TRP A 520 -4.94 -6.63 15.31
CA TRP A 520 -5.69 -7.03 16.50
C TRP A 520 -4.90 -7.93 17.46
N ILE A 521 -3.59 -7.68 17.59
CA ILE A 521 -2.71 -8.36 18.53
C ILE A 521 -2.56 -7.51 19.78
N TYR A 522 -2.96 -8.03 20.94
CA TYR A 522 -2.97 -7.31 22.20
C TYR A 522 -2.07 -7.96 23.23
N TYR A 523 -1.51 -7.15 24.14
CA TYR A 523 -0.86 -7.65 25.33
C TYR A 523 -1.90 -8.35 26.25
N PRO A 524 -1.50 -9.44 26.93
CA PRO A 524 -2.34 -10.03 27.96
C PRO A 524 -2.62 -9.01 29.08
N THR A 525 -3.83 -9.01 29.60
CA THR A 525 -4.24 -8.13 30.71
C THR A 525 -3.94 -8.75 32.09
N LYS A 526 -3.66 -10.05 32.12
CA LYS A 526 -3.37 -10.79 33.35
C LYS A 526 -2.26 -11.80 33.13
N TYR A 527 -1.37 -11.92 34.11
CA TYR A 527 -0.32 -12.94 34.14
C TYR A 527 -0.41 -13.73 35.45
N ARG A 528 -0.17 -15.04 35.34
CA ARG A 528 0.01 -15.91 36.51
C ARG A 528 1.19 -16.84 36.26
N VAL A 529 1.98 -17.07 37.32
CA VAL A 529 3.01 -18.10 37.32
C VAL A 529 2.79 -19.00 38.50
N SER A 530 2.70 -20.30 38.27
CA SER A 530 2.61 -21.32 39.31
C SER A 530 3.75 -22.30 39.18
N LEU A 531 4.28 -22.79 40.27
CA LEU A 531 5.34 -23.78 40.35
C LEU A 531 4.86 -25.08 40.99
N SER A 532 5.43 -26.19 40.54
CA SER A 532 5.14 -27.51 41.08
C SER A 532 6.45 -28.32 41.26
N GLU A 533 6.59 -29.07 42.34
CA GLU A 533 7.69 -30.00 42.55
C GLU A 533 7.33 -31.44 42.15
N ASP A 534 6.06 -31.78 42.05
CA ASP A 534 5.52 -33.11 41.79
C ASP A 534 4.81 -33.23 40.43
N GLY A 535 4.69 -32.13 39.70
CA GLY A 535 3.96 -32.04 38.42
C GLY A 535 2.42 -32.16 38.54
N LYS A 536 1.89 -32.17 39.78
CA LYS A 536 0.44 -32.36 40.05
C LYS A 536 -0.13 -31.21 40.86
N THR A 537 0.57 -30.77 41.90
CA THR A 537 0.15 -29.69 42.78
C THR A 537 0.90 -28.42 42.41
N PHE A 538 0.16 -27.42 41.95
CA PHE A 538 0.74 -26.14 41.53
C PHE A 538 0.42 -25.05 42.57
N THR A 539 1.47 -24.36 42.99
CA THR A 539 1.36 -23.20 43.91
C THR A 539 1.63 -21.92 43.10
N GLN A 540 0.69 -21.00 43.13
CA GLN A 540 0.83 -19.69 42.50
C GLN A 540 1.91 -18.88 43.23
N VAL A 541 2.95 -18.45 42.49
CA VAL A 541 4.06 -17.65 43.02
C VAL A 541 4.03 -16.20 42.53
N TYR A 542 3.30 -15.95 41.46
CA TYR A 542 3.15 -14.61 40.89
C TYR A 542 1.79 -14.44 40.24
N SER A 543 1.23 -13.25 40.41
CA SER A 543 0.03 -12.80 39.67
C SER A 543 0.10 -11.29 39.48
N GLN A 544 -0.23 -10.85 38.29
CA GLN A 544 -0.40 -9.43 37.97
C GLN A 544 -1.65 -9.26 37.12
N ASP A 545 -2.52 -8.36 37.54
CA ASP A 545 -3.67 -7.92 36.75
C ASP A 545 -3.35 -6.54 36.16
N GLN A 546 -3.71 -6.29 34.90
CA GLN A 546 -3.43 -5.05 34.18
C GLN A 546 -1.91 -4.70 34.20
N PRO A 547 -1.05 -5.49 33.52
CA PRO A 547 0.38 -5.22 33.46
C PRO A 547 0.65 -3.82 32.92
N GLN A 548 1.69 -3.17 33.45
CA GLN A 548 2.18 -1.91 32.88
C GLN A 548 2.50 -2.12 31.40
N ARG A 549 2.05 -1.21 30.58
CA ARG A 549 2.42 -1.13 29.17
C ARG A 549 3.63 -0.21 29.12
N ASP A 550 4.81 -0.79 28.92
CA ASP A 550 6.03 -0.03 28.64
C ASP A 550 6.05 0.39 27.17
#